data_1afe87fdc3d533f82069e838022fab9a
#
_entry.id   1afe87fdc3d533f82069e838022fab9a
#
_cell.length_a   1.000
_cell.length_b   1.000
_cell.length_c   1.000
_cell.angle_alpha   90.00
_cell.angle_beta   90.00
_cell.angle_gamma   90.00
#
_symmetry.space_group_name_H-M   'P 1'
#
loop_
_entity.id
_entity.type
_entity.pdbx_description
1 polymer ?
#
loop_
_entity_poly.entity_id
_entity_poly.type
_entity_poly.pdbx_seq_one_letter_code
_entity_poly.pdbx_strand_id
1 'polypeptide(L)'
;MDRKPPLRTERRRLTHVDRTGRPRMVDISAKLPTARRAVAEALVALSAETLSLVIDGRNAKGDVLTVSELAGVMGAKRTADLIPLCHPLALTDLLVQVVPDRAAGVLRIRAEAATVGPTGVEMEALTAASVAALTVYDMVKGVERGVEIRSIRLLSKTGGKSGDWVRSPAVDHPPVAPGYRPGDRSAGRIRRKEGA
;
A
#
# COMPACT_ATOMS: atom_id res chain seq x y z
N MET A 1 41.32 -17.96 -23.57
CA MET A 1 39.83 -17.94 -23.52
C MET A 1 39.44 -17.84 -22.06
N ASP A 2 39.30 -16.61 -21.55
CA ASP A 2 38.89 -16.36 -20.16
C ASP A 2 37.39 -16.51 -20.00
N ARG A 3 36.98 -17.52 -19.27
CA ARG A 3 35.58 -17.68 -18.86
C ARG A 3 35.32 -16.77 -17.65
N LYS A 4 34.58 -15.69 -17.90
CA LYS A 4 34.04 -14.80 -16.85
C LYS A 4 33.21 -15.64 -15.88
N PRO A 5 33.44 -15.56 -14.54
CA PRO A 5 32.63 -16.34 -13.59
C PRO A 5 31.16 -15.85 -13.60
N PRO A 6 30.19 -16.74 -13.33
CA PRO A 6 28.77 -16.39 -13.34
C PRO A 6 28.49 -15.37 -12.23
N LEU A 7 27.71 -14.33 -12.58
CA LEU A 7 27.21 -13.32 -11.64
C LEU A 7 26.48 -14.02 -10.49
N ARG A 8 27.03 -13.95 -9.30
CA ARG A 8 26.45 -14.41 -8.05
C ARG A 8 25.20 -13.55 -7.79
N THR A 9 24.01 -14.07 -8.07
CA THR A 9 22.75 -13.45 -7.67
C THR A 9 22.74 -13.41 -6.15
N GLU A 10 23.01 -12.26 -5.57
CA GLU A 10 22.80 -12.03 -4.14
C GLU A 10 21.33 -12.29 -3.84
N ARG A 11 21.04 -13.38 -3.17
CA ARG A 11 19.70 -13.66 -2.64
C ARG A 11 19.34 -12.50 -1.70
N ARG A 12 18.39 -11.66 -2.10
CA ARG A 12 17.84 -10.62 -1.24
C ARG A 12 17.33 -11.30 0.04
N ARG A 13 18.05 -11.11 1.15
CA ARG A 13 17.65 -11.64 2.45
C ARG A 13 16.39 -10.93 2.90
N LEU A 14 15.36 -11.69 3.26
CA LEU A 14 14.19 -11.15 3.95
C LEU A 14 14.64 -10.60 5.31
N THR A 15 14.38 -9.33 5.57
CA THR A 15 14.86 -8.62 6.77
C THR A 15 13.97 -8.83 7.99
N HIS A 16 12.76 -9.38 7.80
CA HIS A 16 11.73 -9.57 8.84
C HIS A 16 11.64 -11.01 9.36
N VAL A 17 12.71 -11.78 9.26
CA VAL A 17 12.79 -13.15 9.82
C VAL A 17 14.06 -13.30 10.65
N ASP A 18 13.95 -13.99 11.79
CA ASP A 18 15.09 -14.37 12.60
C ASP A 18 15.89 -15.54 11.96
N ARG A 19 16.93 -16.01 12.66
CA ARG A 19 17.77 -17.14 12.20
C ARG A 19 17.00 -18.45 12.10
N THR A 20 15.85 -18.56 12.77
CA THR A 20 14.99 -19.76 12.78
C THR A 20 13.85 -19.66 11.78
N GLY A 21 13.74 -18.55 11.02
CA GLY A 21 12.69 -18.32 10.03
C GLY A 21 11.39 -17.76 10.62
N ARG A 22 11.38 -17.34 11.89
CA ARG A 22 10.20 -16.73 12.53
C ARG A 22 10.10 -15.24 12.20
N PRO A 23 8.88 -14.72 12.03
CA PRO A 23 8.65 -13.29 11.85
C PRO A 23 9.22 -12.49 13.04
N ARG A 24 9.99 -11.44 12.74
CA ARG A 24 10.55 -10.53 13.74
C ARG A 24 10.53 -9.10 13.23
N MET A 25 10.11 -8.18 14.08
CA MET A 25 10.24 -6.75 13.83
C MET A 25 11.72 -6.37 13.72
N VAL A 26 12.08 -5.53 12.75
CA VAL A 26 13.46 -5.11 12.52
C VAL A 26 13.93 -4.24 13.69
N ASP A 27 15.11 -4.55 14.24
CA ASP A 27 15.75 -3.68 15.24
C ASP A 27 16.23 -2.38 14.57
N ILE A 28 15.74 -1.26 15.07
CA ILE A 28 16.06 0.09 14.58
C ILE A 28 16.85 0.91 15.60
N SER A 29 17.23 0.34 16.74
CA SER A 29 17.87 1.05 17.85
C SER A 29 19.16 1.77 17.44
N ALA A 30 19.94 1.18 16.54
CA ALA A 30 21.21 1.75 16.05
C ALA A 30 21.05 2.67 14.83
N LYS A 31 19.82 2.93 14.36
CA LYS A 31 19.59 3.76 13.17
C LYS A 31 19.39 5.21 13.55
N LEU A 32 20.14 6.09 12.94
CA LEU A 32 19.94 7.54 13.11
C LEU A 32 18.61 7.97 12.47
N PRO A 33 17.86 8.87 13.12
CA PRO A 33 16.69 9.49 12.54
C PRO A 33 17.04 10.26 11.25
N THR A 34 16.23 10.09 10.21
CA THR A 34 16.34 10.85 8.96
C THR A 34 14.95 11.30 8.52
N ALA A 35 14.88 12.40 7.76
CA ALA A 35 13.63 12.81 7.14
C ALA A 35 13.20 11.76 6.11
N ARG A 36 11.92 11.39 6.14
CA ARG A 36 11.34 10.37 5.27
C ARG A 36 9.96 10.81 4.81
N ARG A 37 9.66 10.53 3.57
CA ARG A 37 8.34 10.76 2.98
C ARG A 37 7.97 9.56 2.12
N ALA A 38 6.69 9.22 2.12
CA ALA A 38 6.11 8.21 1.23
C ALA A 38 4.80 8.71 0.64
N VAL A 39 4.53 8.30 -0.59
CA VAL A 39 3.29 8.61 -1.32
C VAL A 39 2.69 7.31 -1.80
N ALA A 40 1.42 7.08 -1.46
CA ALA A 40 0.62 5.96 -1.94
C ALA A 40 -0.60 6.44 -2.70
N GLU A 41 -1.15 5.57 -3.54
CA GLU A 41 -2.38 5.78 -4.29
C GLU A 41 -3.32 4.59 -4.13
N ALA A 42 -4.63 4.87 -4.08
CA ALA A 42 -5.67 3.88 -4.34
C ALA A 42 -6.62 4.36 -5.44
N LEU A 43 -7.16 3.42 -6.21
CA LEU A 43 -8.15 3.67 -7.25
C LEU A 43 -9.43 2.92 -6.90
N VAL A 44 -10.54 3.64 -6.78
CA VAL A 44 -11.87 3.08 -6.51
C VAL A 44 -12.75 3.35 -7.72
N ALA A 45 -13.17 2.30 -8.42
CA ALA A 45 -14.02 2.38 -9.59
C ALA A 45 -15.49 2.44 -9.19
N LEU A 46 -16.22 3.33 -9.83
CA LEU A 46 -17.63 3.60 -9.60
C LEU A 46 -18.36 3.69 -10.95
N SER A 47 -19.65 3.42 -10.97
CA SER A 47 -20.49 3.78 -12.10
C SER A 47 -20.53 5.29 -12.30
N ALA A 48 -20.81 5.73 -13.52
CA ALA A 48 -20.91 7.17 -13.82
C ALA A 48 -22.01 7.86 -12.99
N GLU A 49 -23.08 7.13 -12.66
CA GLU A 49 -24.18 7.60 -11.82
C GLU A 49 -23.70 7.82 -10.38
N THR A 50 -23.07 6.82 -9.77
CA THR A 50 -22.56 6.93 -8.39
C THR A 50 -21.47 7.99 -8.27
N LEU A 51 -20.58 8.07 -9.27
CA LEU A 51 -19.54 9.09 -9.29
C LEU A 51 -20.13 10.51 -9.36
N SER A 52 -21.21 10.69 -10.14
CA SER A 52 -21.93 11.98 -10.20
C SER A 52 -22.61 12.31 -8.85
N LEU A 53 -23.25 11.33 -8.19
CA LEU A 53 -23.81 11.52 -6.86
C LEU A 53 -22.78 11.99 -5.82
N VAL A 54 -21.58 11.40 -5.88
CA VAL A 54 -20.46 11.78 -4.99
C VAL A 54 -20.00 13.20 -5.26
N ILE A 55 -19.79 13.55 -6.54
CA ILE A 55 -19.30 14.88 -6.94
C ILE A 55 -20.31 15.97 -6.60
N ASP A 56 -21.60 15.69 -6.79
CA ASP A 56 -22.67 16.64 -6.53
C ASP A 56 -23.04 16.76 -5.02
N GLY A 57 -22.35 16.00 -4.15
CA GLY A 57 -22.61 15.99 -2.72
C GLY A 57 -24.00 15.47 -2.33
N ARG A 58 -24.64 14.65 -3.19
CA ARG A 58 -26.03 14.15 -3.01
C ARG A 58 -26.08 12.77 -2.37
N ASN A 59 -24.98 12.28 -1.80
CA ASN A 59 -24.96 10.99 -1.11
C ASN A 59 -25.71 11.09 0.23
N ALA A 60 -26.60 10.13 0.49
CA ALA A 60 -27.43 10.10 1.70
C ALA A 60 -26.64 10.02 3.02
N LYS A 61 -25.41 9.49 2.99
CA LYS A 61 -24.52 9.40 4.14
C LYS A 61 -23.62 10.65 4.33
N GLY A 62 -23.80 11.68 3.51
CA GLY A 62 -23.00 12.92 3.59
C GLY A 62 -21.84 12.98 2.60
N ASP A 63 -20.86 13.83 2.88
CA ASP A 63 -19.73 14.10 2.00
C ASP A 63 -18.74 12.93 1.97
N VAL A 64 -18.80 12.15 0.90
CA VAL A 64 -17.97 10.96 0.69
C VAL A 64 -16.47 11.33 0.64
N LEU A 65 -16.13 12.44 -0.02
CA LEU A 65 -14.74 12.83 -0.22
C LEU A 65 -14.09 13.20 1.12
N THR A 66 -14.68 14.15 1.82
CA THR A 66 -14.16 14.63 3.12
C THR A 66 -14.12 13.53 4.18
N VAL A 67 -15.17 12.69 4.28
CA VAL A 67 -15.19 11.60 5.27
C VAL A 67 -14.12 10.56 4.97
N SER A 68 -13.88 10.26 3.69
CA SER A 68 -12.84 9.30 3.29
C SER A 68 -11.44 9.84 3.51
N GLU A 69 -11.19 11.13 3.28
CA GLU A 69 -9.92 11.79 3.60
C GLU A 69 -9.62 11.73 5.09
N LEU A 70 -10.60 12.07 5.93
CA LEU A 70 -10.46 12.01 7.39
C LEU A 70 -10.22 10.57 7.88
N ALA A 71 -10.93 9.60 7.33
CA ALA A 71 -10.73 8.19 7.65
C ALA A 71 -9.33 7.70 7.27
N GLY A 72 -8.80 8.14 6.12
CA GLY A 72 -7.42 7.87 5.72
C GLY A 72 -6.40 8.43 6.71
N VAL A 73 -6.59 9.66 7.18
CA VAL A 73 -5.75 10.27 8.22
C VAL A 73 -5.80 9.44 9.51
N MET A 74 -6.98 9.00 9.94
CA MET A 74 -7.13 8.14 11.12
C MET A 74 -6.44 6.79 10.94
N GLY A 75 -6.56 6.19 9.74
CA GLY A 75 -5.93 4.92 9.39
C GLY A 75 -4.41 4.98 9.47
N ALA A 76 -3.78 6.02 8.87
CA ALA A 76 -2.34 6.22 8.95
C ALA A 76 -1.82 6.28 10.39
N LYS A 77 -2.52 6.99 11.27
CA LYS A 77 -2.16 7.12 12.70
C LYS A 77 -2.28 5.81 13.49
N ARG A 78 -2.94 4.80 12.95
CA ARG A 78 -3.15 3.47 13.56
C ARG A 78 -2.43 2.36 12.82
N THR A 79 -1.48 2.68 11.96
CA THR A 79 -0.77 1.67 11.14
C THR A 79 -0.11 0.60 11.99
N ALA A 80 0.56 0.96 13.07
CA ALA A 80 1.22 0.00 13.96
C ALA A 80 0.24 -0.95 14.68
N ASP A 81 -1.00 -0.53 14.89
CA ASP A 81 -2.05 -1.37 15.48
C ASP A 81 -2.60 -2.40 14.48
N LEU A 82 -2.49 -2.11 13.18
CA LEU A 82 -3.05 -2.92 12.08
C LEU A 82 -2.02 -3.84 11.43
N ILE A 83 -0.78 -3.42 11.35
CA ILE A 83 0.30 -4.12 10.63
C ILE A 83 1.32 -4.68 11.64
N PRO A 84 1.34 -6.00 11.86
CA PRO A 84 1.99 -6.64 13.01
C PRO A 84 3.47 -6.33 13.22
N LEU A 85 4.23 -6.07 12.15
CA LEU A 85 5.68 -5.84 12.22
C LEU A 85 6.07 -4.38 11.96
N CYS A 86 5.10 -3.46 11.96
CA CYS A 86 5.37 -2.03 11.86
C CYS A 86 5.72 -1.43 13.22
N HIS A 87 6.68 -0.51 13.22
CA HIS A 87 7.00 0.29 14.39
C HIS A 87 5.99 1.42 14.55
N PRO A 88 5.60 1.78 15.78
CA PRO A 88 4.85 3.02 16.01
C PRO A 88 5.72 4.22 15.67
N LEU A 89 5.22 5.13 14.83
CA LEU A 89 5.94 6.29 14.36
C LEU A 89 5.19 7.58 14.68
N ALA A 90 5.95 8.62 15.08
CA ALA A 90 5.44 9.99 15.15
C ALA A 90 5.44 10.58 13.72
N LEU A 91 4.26 10.76 13.15
CA LEU A 91 4.11 11.42 11.85
C LEU A 91 4.26 12.95 12.03
N THR A 92 5.08 13.55 11.15
CA THR A 92 5.29 15.01 11.15
C THR A 92 4.41 15.70 10.11
N ASP A 93 3.96 14.97 9.10
CA ASP A 93 3.07 15.47 8.06
C ASP A 93 2.22 14.30 7.50
N LEU A 94 0.96 14.58 7.20
CA LEU A 94 0.02 13.60 6.67
C LEU A 94 -1.06 14.29 5.84
N LEU A 95 -1.13 13.99 4.55
CA LEU A 95 -2.13 14.50 3.63
C LEU A 95 -2.84 13.33 2.95
N VAL A 96 -4.17 13.36 2.95
CA VAL A 96 -4.99 12.44 2.18
C VAL A 96 -5.94 13.26 1.31
N GLN A 97 -5.98 12.96 0.04
CA GLN A 97 -6.84 13.62 -0.94
C GLN A 97 -7.62 12.59 -1.74
N VAL A 98 -8.92 12.82 -1.92
CA VAL A 98 -9.81 12.00 -2.74
C VAL A 98 -10.33 12.85 -3.89
N VAL A 99 -9.84 12.56 -5.10
CA VAL A 99 -10.12 13.35 -6.29
C VAL A 99 -10.92 12.54 -7.31
N PRO A 100 -12.08 13.02 -7.77
CA PRO A 100 -12.82 12.37 -8.84
C PRO A 100 -12.08 12.48 -10.18
N ASP A 101 -11.97 11.34 -10.87
CA ASP A 101 -11.48 11.25 -12.25
C ASP A 101 -12.63 10.72 -13.12
N ARG A 102 -13.41 11.65 -13.70
CA ARG A 102 -14.58 11.33 -14.52
C ARG A 102 -14.21 10.55 -15.78
N ALA A 103 -13.05 10.85 -16.39
CA ALA A 103 -12.61 10.19 -17.61
C ALA A 103 -12.26 8.73 -17.37
N ALA A 104 -11.65 8.42 -16.24
CA ALA A 104 -11.29 7.05 -15.83
C ALA A 104 -12.43 6.32 -15.10
N GLY A 105 -13.51 6.99 -14.69
CA GLY A 105 -14.59 6.41 -13.89
C GLY A 105 -14.15 5.98 -12.50
N VAL A 106 -13.25 6.74 -11.86
CA VAL A 106 -12.70 6.39 -10.55
C VAL A 106 -12.67 7.59 -9.59
N LEU A 107 -12.66 7.29 -8.30
CA LEU A 107 -12.09 8.17 -7.29
C LEU A 107 -10.61 7.80 -7.11
N ARG A 108 -9.72 8.78 -7.32
CA ARG A 108 -8.30 8.65 -7.09
C ARG A 108 -7.97 9.15 -5.69
N ILE A 109 -7.43 8.29 -4.87
CA ILE A 109 -7.01 8.59 -3.52
C ILE A 109 -5.50 8.71 -3.53
N ARG A 110 -4.97 9.83 -3.06
CA ARG A 110 -3.54 10.07 -2.87
C ARG A 110 -3.27 10.30 -1.38
N ALA A 111 -2.36 9.53 -0.81
CA ALA A 111 -1.96 9.64 0.58
C ALA A 111 -0.45 9.90 0.66
N GLU A 112 -0.07 10.96 1.37
CA GLU A 112 1.33 11.31 1.66
C GLU A 112 1.55 11.28 3.16
N ALA A 113 2.62 10.61 3.60
CA ALA A 113 3.03 10.58 5.00
C ALA A 113 4.50 10.97 5.12
N ALA A 114 4.85 11.70 6.19
CA ALA A 114 6.22 12.06 6.49
C ALA A 114 6.54 11.88 7.98
N THR A 115 7.81 11.60 8.26
CA THR A 115 8.37 11.52 9.61
C THR A 115 9.84 11.92 9.62
N VAL A 116 10.35 12.24 10.80
CA VAL A 116 11.79 12.24 11.07
C VAL A 116 12.05 11.07 12.03
N GLY A 117 12.57 9.96 11.47
CA GLY A 117 12.65 8.72 12.24
C GLY A 117 13.62 7.67 11.66
N PRO A 118 13.83 6.58 12.42
CA PRO A 118 14.78 5.52 12.06
C PRO A 118 14.24 4.54 11.00
N THR A 119 12.94 4.59 10.65
CA THR A 119 12.32 3.71 9.65
C THR A 119 11.42 4.47 8.70
N GLY A 120 11.01 3.86 7.59
CA GLY A 120 10.18 4.47 6.56
C GLY A 120 8.71 4.59 6.96
N VAL A 121 7.96 5.39 6.19
CA VAL A 121 6.51 5.66 6.39
C VAL A 121 5.67 5.11 5.23
N GLU A 122 6.20 4.14 4.50
CA GLU A 122 5.51 3.54 3.37
C GLU A 122 4.20 2.89 3.80
N MET A 123 4.18 2.22 4.96
CA MET A 123 2.98 1.55 5.47
C MET A 123 1.93 2.53 5.94
N GLU A 124 2.32 3.66 6.53
CA GLU A 124 1.40 4.72 6.92
C GLU A 124 0.67 5.31 5.70
N ALA A 125 1.40 5.60 4.62
CA ALA A 125 0.80 6.07 3.37
C ALA A 125 -0.12 5.02 2.73
N LEU A 126 0.29 3.75 2.68
CA LEU A 126 -0.52 2.65 2.14
C LEU A 126 -1.77 2.39 2.98
N THR A 127 -1.66 2.40 4.32
CA THR A 127 -2.80 2.24 5.22
C THR A 127 -3.79 3.39 5.07
N ALA A 128 -3.30 4.62 4.96
CA ALA A 128 -4.14 5.80 4.70
C ALA A 128 -4.97 5.62 3.43
N ALA A 129 -4.32 5.27 2.32
CA ALA A 129 -4.99 5.07 1.03
C ALA A 129 -6.00 3.90 1.11
N SER A 130 -5.67 2.82 1.83
CA SER A 130 -6.53 1.65 2.02
C SER A 130 -7.79 1.98 2.81
N VAL A 131 -7.64 2.67 3.96
CA VAL A 131 -8.76 3.02 4.82
C VAL A 131 -9.67 4.04 4.15
N ALA A 132 -9.11 5.02 3.43
CA ALA A 132 -9.88 5.95 2.62
C ALA A 132 -10.70 5.22 1.53
N ALA A 133 -10.10 4.26 0.82
CA ALA A 133 -10.79 3.47 -0.21
C ALA A 133 -11.93 2.60 0.36
N LEU A 134 -11.71 1.97 1.50
CA LEU A 134 -12.75 1.21 2.21
C LEU A 134 -13.87 2.12 2.70
N THR A 135 -13.56 3.34 3.09
CA THR A 135 -14.57 4.34 3.51
C THR A 135 -15.40 4.81 2.33
N VAL A 136 -14.80 5.05 1.16
CA VAL A 136 -15.56 5.31 -0.07
C VAL A 136 -16.57 4.18 -0.30
N TYR A 137 -16.12 2.92 -0.27
CA TYR A 137 -17.00 1.77 -0.45
C TYR A 137 -18.16 1.78 0.55
N ASP A 138 -17.87 1.95 1.84
CA ASP A 138 -18.92 1.98 2.88
C ASP A 138 -19.93 3.09 2.67
N MET A 139 -19.46 4.26 2.26
CA MET A 139 -20.31 5.43 2.04
C MET A 139 -21.28 5.25 0.86
N VAL A 140 -20.85 4.56 -0.21
CA VAL A 140 -21.63 4.43 -1.45
C VAL A 140 -22.32 3.08 -1.64
N LYS A 141 -22.02 2.05 -0.83
CA LYS A 141 -22.55 0.68 -0.99
C LYS A 141 -24.09 0.57 -0.94
N GLY A 142 -24.77 1.56 -0.38
CA GLY A 142 -26.25 1.64 -0.39
C GLY A 142 -26.82 1.94 -1.77
N VAL A 143 -26.07 2.61 -2.62
CA VAL A 143 -26.40 2.96 -4.01
C VAL A 143 -25.81 1.92 -4.97
N GLU A 144 -24.53 1.59 -4.80
CA GLU A 144 -23.79 0.68 -5.67
C GLU A 144 -22.95 -0.31 -4.85
N ARG A 145 -23.30 -1.60 -4.92
CA ARG A 145 -22.53 -2.68 -4.26
C ARG A 145 -21.36 -3.19 -5.08
N GLY A 146 -21.40 -2.95 -6.39
CA GLY A 146 -20.37 -3.38 -7.35
C GLY A 146 -19.12 -2.50 -7.39
N VAL A 147 -18.97 -1.57 -6.45
CA VAL A 147 -17.77 -0.71 -6.35
C VAL A 147 -16.51 -1.56 -6.17
N GLU A 148 -15.48 -1.27 -6.93
CA GLU A 148 -14.23 -2.04 -6.95
C GLU A 148 -13.04 -1.19 -6.51
N ILE A 149 -12.29 -1.64 -5.51
CA ILE A 149 -10.97 -1.09 -5.19
C ILE A 149 -9.96 -1.77 -6.11
N ARG A 150 -9.64 -1.12 -7.24
CA ARG A 150 -8.82 -1.69 -8.32
C ARG A 150 -7.36 -1.84 -7.97
N SER A 151 -6.81 -0.89 -7.21
CA SER A 151 -5.41 -0.95 -6.81
C SER A 151 -5.15 -0.13 -5.56
N ILE A 152 -4.17 -0.59 -4.80
CA ILE A 152 -3.52 0.18 -3.72
C ILE A 152 -2.03 -0.01 -3.93
N ARG A 153 -1.27 1.10 -4.10
CA ARG A 153 0.15 0.99 -4.47
C ARG A 153 0.97 2.15 -3.93
N LEU A 154 2.23 1.85 -3.60
CA LEU A 154 3.23 2.87 -3.33
C LEU A 154 3.63 3.54 -4.64
N LEU A 155 3.66 4.87 -4.69
CA LEU A 155 4.11 5.66 -5.84
C LEU A 155 5.56 6.09 -5.68
N SER A 156 5.95 6.54 -4.49
CA SER A 156 7.33 6.95 -4.22
C SER A 156 7.64 6.88 -2.72
N LYS A 157 8.91 6.83 -2.44
CA LYS A 157 9.45 7.09 -1.10
C LYS A 157 10.77 7.85 -1.19
N THR A 158 11.09 8.63 -0.17
CA THR A 158 12.37 9.34 -0.05
C THR A 158 13.01 9.11 1.31
N GLY A 159 14.33 9.22 1.34
CA GLY A 159 15.14 9.12 2.55
C GLY A 159 15.49 7.70 3.00
N GLY A 160 16.31 7.62 4.05
CA GLY A 160 16.82 6.38 4.60
C GLY A 160 17.94 5.74 3.81
N LYS A 161 18.48 4.63 4.34
CA LYS A 161 19.65 3.93 3.79
C LYS A 161 19.44 3.41 2.35
N SER A 162 18.21 3.02 1.99
CA SER A 162 17.91 2.51 0.65
C SER A 162 17.66 3.61 -0.39
N GLY A 163 17.79 4.89 -0.01
CA GLY A 163 17.63 6.03 -0.91
C GLY A 163 16.18 6.20 -1.41
N ASP A 164 16.07 7.04 -2.42
CA ASP A 164 14.79 7.38 -3.04
C ASP A 164 14.35 6.28 -4.01
N TRP A 165 13.05 6.10 -4.09
CA TRP A 165 12.43 5.17 -5.04
C TRP A 165 11.16 5.78 -5.60
N VAL A 166 10.95 5.64 -6.90
CA VAL A 166 9.76 6.06 -7.62
C VAL A 166 9.26 4.88 -8.44
N ARG A 167 7.95 4.67 -8.42
CA ARG A 167 7.31 3.62 -9.23
C ARG A 167 7.50 3.92 -10.71
N SER A 168 8.02 2.95 -11.46
CA SER A 168 8.07 3.03 -12.92
C SER A 168 6.65 2.86 -13.50
N PRO A 169 6.26 3.65 -14.51
CA PRO A 169 4.96 3.53 -15.16
C PRO A 169 4.71 2.15 -15.80
N ALA A 170 5.75 1.39 -16.09
CA ALA A 170 5.71 0.14 -16.88
C ALA A 170 5.53 -1.15 -16.06
N VAL A 171 5.28 -1.09 -14.76
CA VAL A 171 5.03 -2.32 -13.97
C VAL A 171 3.52 -2.51 -13.78
N ASP A 172 2.83 -2.82 -14.87
CA ASP A 172 1.58 -3.55 -14.77
C ASP A 172 1.92 -5.00 -14.40
N HIS A 173 1.58 -5.39 -13.16
CA HIS A 173 1.62 -6.80 -12.82
C HIS A 173 0.65 -7.54 -13.76
N PRO A 174 1.06 -8.67 -14.37
CA PRO A 174 0.14 -9.46 -15.17
C PRO A 174 -1.09 -9.81 -14.32
N PRO A 175 -2.28 -9.88 -14.94
CA PRO A 175 -3.48 -10.29 -14.23
C PRO A 175 -3.21 -11.65 -13.56
N VAL A 176 -3.76 -11.83 -12.37
CA VAL A 176 -3.71 -13.14 -11.68
C VAL A 176 -4.21 -14.20 -12.65
N ALA A 177 -3.41 -15.25 -12.87
CA ALA A 177 -3.73 -16.29 -13.85
C ALA A 177 -5.14 -16.84 -13.59
N PRO A 178 -5.99 -17.00 -14.62
CA PRO A 178 -7.29 -17.61 -14.47
C PRO A 178 -7.10 -19.02 -13.90
N GLY A 179 -7.74 -19.32 -12.77
CA GLY A 179 -7.63 -20.62 -12.09
C GLY A 179 -7.16 -20.56 -10.62
N TYR A 180 -6.79 -19.39 -10.09
CA TYR A 180 -6.54 -19.26 -8.65
C TYR A 180 -7.83 -19.57 -7.87
N ARG A 181 -7.83 -20.68 -7.12
CA ARG A 181 -8.88 -21.01 -6.15
C ARG A 181 -8.37 -20.68 -4.75
N PRO A 182 -9.06 -19.83 -3.98
CA PRO A 182 -8.72 -19.61 -2.58
C PRO A 182 -8.72 -20.95 -1.83
N GLY A 183 -7.60 -21.33 -1.24
CA GLY A 183 -7.46 -22.60 -0.50
C GLY A 183 -6.54 -23.65 -1.15
N ASP A 184 -6.11 -23.50 -2.38
CA ASP A 184 -5.13 -24.37 -3.00
C ASP A 184 -3.72 -24.09 -2.47
N ARG A 185 -3.35 -24.79 -1.40
CA ARG A 185 -2.02 -24.71 -0.77
C ARG A 185 -0.95 -25.55 -1.51
N SER A 186 -1.29 -26.17 -2.64
CA SER A 186 -0.39 -27.05 -3.37
C SER A 186 0.68 -26.31 -4.20
N ALA A 187 0.44 -25.05 -4.57
CA ALA A 187 1.34 -24.25 -5.40
C ALA A 187 2.59 -23.68 -4.70
N GLY A 188 2.72 -23.85 -3.38
CA GLY A 188 3.80 -23.24 -2.57
C GLY A 188 4.85 -24.20 -2.01
N ARG A 189 4.79 -25.52 -2.28
CA ARG A 189 5.85 -26.43 -1.84
C ARG A 189 7.04 -26.36 -2.80
N ILE A 190 8.00 -25.52 -2.46
CA ILE A 190 9.36 -25.64 -2.97
C ILE A 190 9.87 -27.02 -2.54
N ARG A 191 9.98 -27.96 -3.48
CA ARG A 191 10.64 -29.25 -3.26
C ARG A 191 12.05 -28.97 -2.74
N ARG A 192 12.31 -29.28 -1.47
CA ARG A 192 13.68 -29.46 -1.01
C ARG A 192 14.24 -30.65 -1.79
N LYS A 193 15.22 -30.42 -2.66
CA LYS A 193 16.06 -31.50 -3.17
C LYS A 193 16.89 -31.96 -1.97
N GLU A 194 16.56 -33.12 -1.42
CA GLU A 194 17.46 -33.90 -0.58
C GLU A 194 18.59 -34.34 -1.50
N GLY A 195 19.78 -33.85 -1.22
CA GLY A 195 21.00 -34.31 -1.86
C GLY A 195 21.45 -35.61 -1.21
N ALA A 196 21.70 -36.61 -2.03
CA ALA A 196 22.56 -37.72 -1.70
C ALA A 196 24.03 -37.27 -1.68
#